data_40fbaa0267fbc552ac77a7b0e8a7dc73
#
_entry.id   40fbaa0267fbc552ac77a7b0e8a7dc73
#
_cell.length_a   1.000
_cell.length_b   1.000
_cell.length_c   1.000
_cell.angle_alpha   90.00
_cell.angle_beta   90.00
_cell.angle_gamma   90.00
#
_symmetry.space_group_name_H-M   'P 1'
#
loop_
_entity.id
_entity.type
_entity.pdbx_description
1 polymer ?
#
loop_
_entity_poly.entity_id
_entity_poly.type
_entity_poly.pdbx_seq_one_letter_code
_entity_poly.pdbx_strand_id
1 'polypeptide(L)'
;MSDSDKRTQEIQHLQEIASRPPVPRALGYIKLTGPGLLQSAMTLGAGSAAASVVAGASFGYKLLWVQPVAMFLGIMMFVALSNIVLTVKDRPYWGFMGEMGKIWGPLMLLVFFWAVGTVMASVIWHFPQYGLAAGAVRSVVEVFSPGAVLQTEAGYTSLGYIVSFAAGLVILCINMFVVFNYGRGGIGIRIYEWFLRCMIGLVFLTFLMVVILNFNKIEWLEMLKGFTGWYALDGTLFNDPATVTLMLGMLGAAVGINMTFMYPYSLLKKNWGSEHKTLAKWDLAMTMFIPFTVITSLIMIGMTVSGIYDGSDVVKTGINPLQAAKALEGGFISQQVATVIFCGGLIGMTFGAISAHMTCCGFVMNEMFKLEPTTWRFRLFALTPSIGIFGVVFQLPFWFPVAASAVCLTMLPIAYLLFLILNNRRSYIGDAVGKGWKRVVFNILFVIALLMASVGAYIQVKARAVQPIRNSVHDSFRDYVRGIVDEYVRERDDLFLPAAEQVQEPVGTDAEPAAPQP
;
A
#
# COMPACT_ATOMS: atom_id res chain seq x y z
N MET A 1 -30.20 -8.43 32.45
CA MET A 1 -30.15 -7.10 31.81
C MET A 1 -30.61 -7.28 30.37
N SER A 2 -31.63 -6.59 29.94
CA SER A 2 -32.11 -6.68 28.55
C SER A 2 -31.10 -6.02 27.60
N ASP A 3 -31.17 -6.35 26.29
CA ASP A 3 -30.29 -5.71 25.32
C ASP A 3 -30.56 -4.20 25.19
N SER A 4 -31.80 -3.76 25.48
CA SER A 4 -32.15 -2.34 25.58
C SER A 4 -31.45 -1.64 26.75
N ASP A 5 -31.32 -2.29 27.91
CA ASP A 5 -30.69 -1.72 29.10
C ASP A 5 -29.17 -1.56 28.87
N LYS A 6 -28.52 -2.56 28.26
CA LYS A 6 -27.09 -2.49 27.90
C LYS A 6 -26.81 -1.34 26.95
N ARG A 7 -27.67 -1.16 25.95
CA ARG A 7 -27.51 -0.08 24.96
C ARG A 7 -27.70 1.30 25.59
N THR A 8 -28.69 1.44 26.50
CA THR A 8 -28.89 2.70 27.22
C THR A 8 -27.69 3.06 28.08
N GLN A 9 -27.10 2.08 28.79
CA GLN A 9 -25.88 2.29 29.56
C GLN A 9 -24.68 2.66 28.68
N GLU A 10 -24.55 2.03 27.52
CA GLU A 10 -23.49 2.37 26.55
C GLU A 10 -23.62 3.82 26.07
N ILE A 11 -24.83 4.27 25.71
CA ILE A 11 -25.10 5.64 25.29
C ILE A 11 -24.77 6.63 26.41
N GLN A 12 -25.21 6.35 27.65
CA GLN A 12 -24.88 7.20 28.81
C GLN A 12 -23.38 7.31 29.03
N HIS A 13 -22.66 6.18 28.93
CA HIS A 13 -21.20 6.16 29.06
C HIS A 13 -20.52 6.96 27.95
N LEU A 14 -20.99 6.88 26.71
CA LEU A 14 -20.48 7.70 25.60
C LEU A 14 -20.71 9.20 25.83
N GLN A 15 -21.87 9.58 26.36
CA GLN A 15 -22.17 10.98 26.71
C GLN A 15 -21.28 11.49 27.84
N GLU A 16 -21.03 10.66 28.86
CA GLU A 16 -20.09 10.97 29.94
C GLU A 16 -18.67 11.20 29.42
N ILE A 17 -18.16 10.30 28.55
CA ILE A 17 -16.86 10.48 27.94
C ILE A 17 -16.83 11.75 27.08
N ALA A 18 -17.88 12.02 26.31
CA ALA A 18 -17.97 13.20 25.45
C ALA A 18 -17.91 14.52 26.21
N SER A 19 -18.37 14.56 27.46
CA SER A 19 -18.34 15.75 28.34
C SER A 19 -16.98 16.03 28.96
N ARG A 20 -16.04 15.07 28.94
CA ARG A 20 -14.71 15.21 29.54
C ARG A 20 -13.80 16.17 28.74
N PRO A 21 -12.79 16.78 29.36
CA PRO A 21 -11.74 17.52 28.66
C PRO A 21 -11.03 16.70 27.57
N PRO A 22 -10.35 17.32 26.59
CA PRO A 22 -9.84 16.61 25.40
C PRO A 22 -8.97 15.38 25.69
N VAL A 23 -8.01 15.45 26.63
CA VAL A 23 -7.11 14.33 26.94
C VAL A 23 -7.84 13.18 27.66
N PRO A 24 -8.58 13.38 28.79
CA PRO A 24 -9.39 12.33 29.39
C PRO A 24 -10.46 11.76 28.46
N ARG A 25 -11.00 12.57 27.54
CA ARG A 25 -11.94 12.12 26.49
C ARG A 25 -11.25 11.15 25.53
N ALA A 26 -10.07 11.51 25.03
CA ALA A 26 -9.28 10.64 24.16
C ALA A 26 -8.97 9.30 24.83
N LEU A 27 -8.50 9.31 26.08
CA LEU A 27 -8.22 8.11 26.87
C LEU A 27 -9.48 7.27 27.14
N GLY A 28 -10.64 7.92 27.30
CA GLY A 28 -11.93 7.22 27.41
C GLY A 28 -12.29 6.49 26.13
N TYR A 29 -12.20 7.17 25.00
CA TYR A 29 -12.55 6.59 23.71
C TYR A 29 -11.56 5.50 23.24
N ILE A 30 -10.27 5.58 23.57
CA ILE A 30 -9.27 4.59 23.13
C ILE A 30 -9.59 3.17 23.62
N LYS A 31 -10.26 3.05 24.76
CA LYS A 31 -10.71 1.76 25.31
C LYS A 31 -11.87 1.13 24.51
N LEU A 32 -12.60 1.94 23.77
CA LEU A 32 -13.78 1.54 22.99
C LEU A 32 -13.46 1.37 21.49
N THR A 33 -12.24 1.66 21.09
CA THR A 33 -11.78 1.57 19.69
C THR A 33 -11.79 0.14 19.16
N GLY A 34 -11.83 -0.01 17.84
CA GLY A 34 -11.77 -1.32 17.19
C GLY A 34 -11.80 -1.27 15.66
N PRO A 35 -12.83 -0.69 15.02
CA PRO A 35 -12.91 -0.63 13.55
C PRO A 35 -11.71 0.06 12.89
N GLY A 36 -11.23 1.17 13.45
CA GLY A 36 -10.05 1.88 12.95
C GLY A 36 -8.75 1.09 13.13
N LEU A 37 -8.64 0.24 14.17
CA LEU A 37 -7.48 -0.62 14.37
C LEU A 37 -7.27 -1.60 13.20
N LEU A 38 -8.36 -2.17 12.68
CA LEU A 38 -8.31 -3.05 11.53
C LEU A 38 -7.81 -2.30 10.27
N GLN A 39 -8.24 -1.05 10.10
CA GLN A 39 -7.76 -0.19 9.03
C GLN A 39 -6.27 0.16 9.22
N SER A 40 -5.84 0.42 10.46
CA SER A 40 -4.44 0.67 10.81
C SER A 40 -3.53 -0.50 10.40
N ALA A 41 -3.97 -1.74 10.61
CA ALA A 41 -3.21 -2.92 10.20
C ALA A 41 -3.03 -3.02 8.68
N MET A 42 -4.05 -2.62 7.89
CA MET A 42 -3.94 -2.56 6.43
C MET A 42 -3.01 -1.44 5.96
N THR A 43 -3.06 -0.30 6.64
CA THR A 43 -2.27 0.89 6.31
C THR A 43 -0.80 0.72 6.66
N LEU A 44 -0.51 0.14 7.84
CA LEU A 44 0.85 -0.15 8.31
C LEU A 44 1.33 -1.50 7.75
N GLY A 45 1.45 -1.58 6.43
CA GLY A 45 1.90 -2.75 5.71
C GLY A 45 3.17 -2.47 4.89
N ALA A 46 3.50 -3.39 3.96
CA ALA A 46 4.69 -3.28 3.12
C ALA A 46 4.76 -1.96 2.35
N GLY A 47 3.62 -1.41 1.90
CA GLY A 47 3.60 -0.17 1.12
C GLY A 47 4.06 1.04 1.90
N SER A 48 3.50 1.27 3.09
CA SER A 48 3.87 2.40 3.93
C SER A 48 5.29 2.26 4.49
N ALA A 49 5.69 1.02 4.89
CA ALA A 49 7.06 0.75 5.32
C ALA A 49 8.06 1.05 4.20
N ALA A 50 7.83 0.46 3.03
CA ALA A 50 8.72 0.60 1.88
C ALA A 50 8.81 2.05 1.39
N ALA A 51 7.67 2.71 1.26
CA ALA A 51 7.63 4.11 0.84
C ALA A 51 8.38 5.02 1.82
N SER A 52 8.24 4.78 3.14
CA SER A 52 8.94 5.54 4.17
C SER A 52 10.45 5.25 4.18
N VAL A 53 10.86 3.99 4.01
CA VAL A 53 12.28 3.61 3.89
C VAL A 53 12.91 4.30 2.68
N VAL A 54 12.28 4.16 1.50
CA VAL A 54 12.80 4.77 0.26
C VAL A 54 12.80 6.30 0.37
N ALA A 55 11.74 6.91 0.92
CA ALA A 55 11.67 8.36 1.07
C ALA A 55 12.75 8.91 2.00
N GLY A 56 12.93 8.31 3.19
CA GLY A 56 13.95 8.75 4.15
C GLY A 56 15.38 8.53 3.63
N ALA A 57 15.63 7.39 2.96
CA ALA A 57 16.93 7.08 2.39
C ALA A 57 17.29 7.94 1.16
N SER A 58 16.29 8.42 0.41
CA SER A 58 16.50 9.18 -0.84
C SER A 58 16.45 10.69 -0.63
N PHE A 59 15.57 11.17 0.24
CA PHE A 59 15.24 12.60 0.40
C PHE A 59 15.41 13.13 1.83
N GLY A 60 15.92 12.30 2.75
CA GLY A 60 16.07 12.70 4.14
C GLY A 60 14.72 13.13 4.75
N TYR A 61 14.68 14.34 5.30
CA TYR A 61 13.47 14.89 5.92
C TYR A 61 12.46 15.49 4.93
N LYS A 62 12.83 15.67 3.65
CA LYS A 62 12.09 16.53 2.69
C LYS A 62 10.66 16.06 2.41
N LEU A 63 10.38 14.76 2.53
CA LEU A 63 9.06 14.16 2.25
C LEU A 63 8.26 13.82 3.52
N LEU A 64 8.69 14.25 4.73
CA LEU A 64 7.98 13.96 5.98
C LEU A 64 6.52 14.43 5.99
N TRP A 65 6.19 15.51 5.30
CA TRP A 65 4.84 16.06 5.21
C TRP A 65 3.86 15.18 4.41
N VAL A 66 4.36 14.35 3.51
CA VAL A 66 3.52 13.59 2.56
C VAL A 66 2.64 12.57 3.29
N GLN A 67 3.19 11.83 4.24
CA GLN A 67 2.46 10.77 4.96
C GLN A 67 1.32 11.31 5.84
N PRO A 68 1.51 12.34 6.70
CA PRO A 68 0.41 12.95 7.44
C PRO A 68 -0.69 13.51 6.55
N VAL A 69 -0.32 14.18 5.45
CA VAL A 69 -1.29 14.73 4.50
C VAL A 69 -2.07 13.63 3.82
N ALA A 70 -1.39 12.59 3.34
CA ALA A 70 -2.01 11.43 2.71
C ALA A 70 -3.01 10.76 3.65
N MET A 71 -2.63 10.54 4.90
CA MET A 71 -3.50 9.92 5.90
C MET A 71 -4.68 10.83 6.25
N PHE A 72 -4.47 12.14 6.40
CA PHE A 72 -5.55 13.10 6.66
C PHE A 72 -6.61 13.05 5.55
N LEU A 73 -6.18 13.11 4.29
CA LEU A 73 -7.11 13.04 3.15
C LEU A 73 -7.85 11.70 3.11
N GLY A 74 -7.15 10.60 3.39
CA GLY A 74 -7.77 9.27 3.46
C GLY A 74 -8.82 9.16 4.58
N ILE A 75 -8.53 9.71 5.76
CA ILE A 75 -9.48 9.70 6.89
C ILE A 75 -10.75 10.49 6.58
N MET A 76 -10.68 11.55 5.78
CA MET A 76 -11.88 12.27 5.34
C MET A 76 -12.89 11.33 4.66
N MET A 77 -12.40 10.37 3.87
CA MET A 77 -13.23 9.35 3.22
C MET A 77 -13.89 8.41 4.24
N PHE A 78 -13.16 7.97 5.27
CA PHE A 78 -13.71 7.14 6.34
C PHE A 78 -14.72 7.90 7.22
N VAL A 79 -14.50 9.20 7.45
CA VAL A 79 -15.46 10.05 8.17
C VAL A 79 -16.76 10.19 7.38
N ALA A 80 -16.70 10.39 6.05
CA ALA A 80 -17.90 10.39 5.21
C ALA A 80 -18.62 9.04 5.27
N LEU A 81 -17.86 7.96 5.13
CA LEU A 81 -18.38 6.59 5.12
C LEU A 81 -19.02 6.20 6.47
N SER A 82 -18.38 6.54 7.60
CA SER A 82 -18.96 6.34 8.93
C SER A 82 -20.24 7.14 9.11
N ASN A 83 -20.30 8.40 8.64
CA ASN A 83 -21.51 9.20 8.70
C ASN A 83 -22.66 8.56 7.95
N ILE A 84 -22.42 8.01 6.76
CA ILE A 84 -23.43 7.32 5.95
C ILE A 84 -23.90 6.04 6.67
N VAL A 85 -22.96 5.14 6.97
CA VAL A 85 -23.26 3.79 7.46
C VAL A 85 -23.90 3.80 8.85
N LEU A 86 -23.41 4.64 9.77
CA LEU A 86 -23.97 4.76 11.12
C LEU A 86 -25.33 5.45 11.12
N THR A 87 -25.69 6.18 10.06
CA THR A 87 -27.02 6.78 9.91
C THR A 87 -28.03 5.78 9.38
N VAL A 88 -27.68 5.10 8.27
CA VAL A 88 -28.63 4.26 7.52
C VAL A 88 -28.73 2.86 8.12
N LYS A 89 -27.62 2.33 8.66
CA LYS A 89 -27.50 0.97 9.24
C LYS A 89 -27.88 -0.17 8.28
N ASP A 90 -27.86 0.09 6.98
CA ASP A 90 -28.12 -0.91 5.96
C ASP A 90 -26.81 -1.62 5.54
N ARG A 91 -26.93 -2.75 4.83
CA ARG A 91 -25.79 -3.45 4.20
C ARG A 91 -25.15 -2.52 3.17
N PRO A 92 -23.90 -2.07 3.36
CA PRO A 92 -23.35 -0.95 2.57
C PRO A 92 -23.36 -1.20 1.07
N TYR A 93 -22.92 -2.38 0.62
CA TYR A 93 -22.85 -2.68 -0.81
C TYR A 93 -24.21 -2.57 -1.50
N TRP A 94 -25.24 -3.27 -0.97
CA TRP A 94 -26.57 -3.30 -1.57
C TRP A 94 -27.36 -2.03 -1.33
N GLY A 95 -27.20 -1.41 -0.16
CA GLY A 95 -27.80 -0.11 0.13
C GLY A 95 -27.27 0.99 -0.80
N PHE A 96 -25.95 1.05 -1.02
CA PHE A 96 -25.33 1.98 -1.95
C PHE A 96 -25.74 1.70 -3.39
N MET A 97 -25.80 0.42 -3.81
CA MET A 97 -26.25 0.00 -5.12
C MET A 97 -27.68 0.49 -5.39
N GLY A 98 -28.59 0.26 -4.45
CA GLY A 98 -29.98 0.70 -4.58
C GLY A 98 -30.13 2.21 -4.61
N GLU A 99 -29.38 2.95 -3.80
CA GLU A 99 -29.47 4.42 -3.76
C GLU A 99 -28.84 5.10 -4.98
N MET A 100 -27.72 4.56 -5.49
CA MET A 100 -27.11 5.06 -6.73
C MET A 100 -28.00 4.78 -7.95
N GLY A 101 -28.67 3.61 -7.97
CA GLY A 101 -29.64 3.27 -9.01
C GLY A 101 -30.86 4.21 -9.07
N LYS A 102 -31.31 4.75 -7.91
CA LYS A 102 -32.37 5.76 -7.85
C LYS A 102 -31.96 7.12 -8.45
N ILE A 103 -30.65 7.44 -8.50
CA ILE A 103 -30.16 8.67 -9.12
C ILE A 103 -30.10 8.49 -10.62
N TRP A 104 -29.38 7.47 -11.06
CA TRP A 104 -29.19 7.10 -12.45
C TRP A 104 -28.62 5.68 -12.53
N GLY A 105 -29.26 4.79 -13.28
CA GLY A 105 -28.87 3.37 -13.35
C GLY A 105 -27.38 3.10 -13.53
N PRO A 106 -26.67 3.76 -14.49
CA PRO A 106 -25.23 3.57 -14.67
C PRO A 106 -24.36 3.90 -13.46
N LEU A 107 -24.82 4.74 -12.51
CA LEU A 107 -24.06 5.02 -11.30
C LEU A 107 -23.91 3.81 -10.38
N MET A 108 -24.72 2.76 -10.56
CA MET A 108 -24.52 1.47 -9.89
C MET A 108 -23.15 0.85 -10.19
N LEU A 109 -22.59 1.16 -11.36
CA LEU A 109 -21.24 0.72 -11.75
C LEU A 109 -20.16 1.26 -10.80
N LEU A 110 -20.34 2.45 -10.19
CA LEU A 110 -19.40 2.94 -9.18
C LEU A 110 -19.33 2.01 -7.96
N VAL A 111 -20.47 1.49 -7.53
CA VAL A 111 -20.53 0.55 -6.40
C VAL A 111 -19.95 -0.81 -6.79
N PHE A 112 -20.26 -1.28 -8.01
CA PHE A 112 -19.69 -2.51 -8.54
C PHE A 112 -18.15 -2.41 -8.63
N PHE A 113 -17.62 -1.35 -9.25
CA PHE A 113 -16.18 -1.15 -9.36
C PHE A 113 -15.51 -0.86 -8.02
N TRP A 114 -16.21 -0.27 -7.03
CA TRP A 114 -15.72 -0.17 -5.67
C TRP A 114 -15.48 -1.56 -5.06
N ALA A 115 -16.39 -2.51 -5.23
CA ALA A 115 -16.24 -3.87 -4.72
C ALA A 115 -15.17 -4.66 -5.48
N VAL A 116 -15.20 -4.63 -6.83
CA VAL A 116 -14.20 -5.29 -7.68
C VAL A 116 -12.81 -4.73 -7.43
N GLY A 117 -12.67 -3.39 -7.38
CA GLY A 117 -11.41 -2.72 -7.06
C GLY A 117 -10.89 -3.08 -5.67
N THR A 118 -11.78 -3.31 -4.71
CA THR A 118 -11.43 -3.80 -3.37
C THR A 118 -10.77 -5.18 -3.41
N VAL A 119 -11.34 -6.12 -4.16
CA VAL A 119 -10.74 -7.47 -4.33
C VAL A 119 -9.41 -7.36 -5.09
N MET A 120 -9.38 -6.63 -6.20
CA MET A 120 -8.17 -6.43 -7.00
C MET A 120 -7.04 -5.81 -6.19
N ALA A 121 -7.32 -4.72 -5.45
CA ALA A 121 -6.33 -4.08 -4.61
C ALA A 121 -5.83 -5.02 -3.51
N SER A 122 -6.70 -5.83 -2.90
CA SER A 122 -6.29 -6.81 -1.88
C SER A 122 -5.38 -7.89 -2.46
N VAL A 123 -5.65 -8.36 -3.69
CA VAL A 123 -4.78 -9.30 -4.40
C VAL A 123 -3.44 -8.66 -4.76
N ILE A 124 -3.45 -7.48 -5.38
CA ILE A 124 -2.22 -6.75 -5.77
C ILE A 124 -1.32 -6.51 -4.55
N TRP A 125 -1.90 -6.08 -3.43
CA TRP A 125 -1.17 -5.82 -2.21
C TRP A 125 -0.53 -7.05 -1.55
N HIS A 126 -1.08 -8.24 -1.77
CA HIS A 126 -0.51 -9.47 -1.20
C HIS A 126 0.89 -9.78 -1.73
N PHE A 127 1.14 -9.56 -3.02
CA PHE A 127 2.45 -9.81 -3.63
C PHE A 127 3.59 -9.06 -2.91
N PRO A 128 3.55 -7.72 -2.74
CA PRO A 128 4.61 -7.02 -2.03
C PRO A 128 4.66 -7.33 -0.52
N GLN A 129 3.53 -7.70 0.12
CA GLN A 129 3.56 -8.11 1.53
C GLN A 129 4.41 -9.37 1.71
N TYR A 130 4.18 -10.40 0.91
CA TYR A 130 4.97 -11.64 0.94
C TYR A 130 6.41 -11.40 0.49
N GLY A 131 6.64 -10.59 -0.55
CA GLY A 131 7.97 -10.25 -1.03
C GLY A 131 8.83 -9.58 0.05
N LEU A 132 8.27 -8.57 0.75
CA LEU A 132 8.98 -7.87 1.81
C LEU A 132 9.21 -8.77 3.04
N ALA A 133 8.21 -9.55 3.44
CA ALA A 133 8.35 -10.49 4.56
C ALA A 133 9.41 -11.56 4.29
N ALA A 134 9.41 -12.17 3.09
CA ALA A 134 10.43 -13.14 2.70
C ALA A 134 11.83 -12.49 2.60
N GLY A 135 11.92 -11.24 2.11
CA GLY A 135 13.15 -10.47 2.13
C GLY A 135 13.71 -10.25 3.52
N ALA A 136 12.84 -9.90 4.47
CA ALA A 136 13.23 -9.74 5.86
C ALA A 136 13.72 -11.08 6.49
N VAL A 137 13.03 -12.19 6.20
CA VAL A 137 13.48 -13.51 6.67
C VAL A 137 14.83 -13.89 6.08
N ARG A 138 15.04 -13.69 4.76
CA ARG A 138 16.34 -13.92 4.12
C ARG A 138 17.46 -13.11 4.78
N SER A 139 17.23 -11.84 5.04
CA SER A 139 18.22 -10.97 5.69
C SER A 139 18.60 -11.48 7.09
N VAL A 140 17.65 -12.03 7.84
CA VAL A 140 17.94 -12.68 9.12
C VAL A 140 18.78 -13.95 8.92
N VAL A 141 18.42 -14.81 7.96
CA VAL A 141 19.19 -16.05 7.69
C VAL A 141 20.62 -15.71 7.25
N GLU A 142 20.82 -14.74 6.37
CA GLU A 142 22.15 -14.31 5.88
C GLU A 142 23.05 -13.84 7.02
N VAL A 143 22.51 -13.09 7.98
CA VAL A 143 23.26 -12.56 9.12
C VAL A 143 23.71 -13.67 10.09
N PHE A 144 22.88 -14.70 10.29
CA PHE A 144 23.22 -15.82 11.17
C PHE A 144 23.97 -16.98 10.48
N SER A 145 23.94 -16.98 9.15
CA SER A 145 24.59 -18.02 8.33
C SER A 145 25.38 -17.38 7.19
N PRO A 146 26.52 -16.71 7.48
CA PRO A 146 27.28 -15.96 6.46
C PRO A 146 27.77 -16.80 5.28
N GLY A 147 27.83 -18.14 5.42
CA GLY A 147 28.15 -19.08 4.33
C GLY A 147 26.96 -19.45 3.44
N ALA A 148 25.74 -19.08 3.81
CA ALA A 148 24.53 -19.34 3.03
C ALA A 148 24.35 -18.21 1.99
N VAL A 149 24.79 -18.44 0.76
CA VAL A 149 24.57 -17.49 -0.34
C VAL A 149 23.11 -17.60 -0.80
N LEU A 150 22.23 -16.67 -0.36
CA LEU A 150 20.80 -16.68 -0.71
C LEU A 150 20.52 -15.82 -1.94
N GLN A 151 21.36 -14.82 -2.21
CA GLN A 151 21.23 -13.90 -3.35
C GLN A 151 22.60 -13.61 -3.97
N THR A 152 22.63 -13.51 -5.30
CA THR A 152 23.78 -13.08 -6.12
C THR A 152 23.38 -11.86 -6.94
N GLU A 153 24.30 -11.27 -7.68
CA GLU A 153 24.00 -10.18 -8.63
C GLU A 153 23.00 -10.63 -9.72
N ALA A 154 23.04 -11.93 -10.10
CA ALA A 154 22.13 -12.51 -11.08
C ALA A 154 20.72 -12.81 -10.52
N GLY A 155 20.53 -12.76 -9.20
CA GLY A 155 19.24 -13.03 -8.53
C GLY A 155 19.34 -14.01 -7.38
N TYR A 156 18.21 -14.62 -7.01
CA TYR A 156 18.17 -15.60 -5.92
C TYR A 156 18.79 -16.93 -6.31
N THR A 157 19.53 -17.51 -5.37
CA THR A 157 19.99 -18.90 -5.47
C THR A 157 18.83 -19.87 -5.25
N SER A 158 19.01 -21.16 -5.56
CA SER A 158 18.02 -22.20 -5.23
C SER A 158 17.69 -22.22 -3.74
N LEU A 159 18.68 -22.05 -2.87
CA LEU A 159 18.49 -21.96 -1.42
C LEU A 159 17.69 -20.70 -1.06
N GLY A 160 17.97 -19.55 -1.71
CA GLY A 160 17.22 -18.32 -1.53
C GLY A 160 15.75 -18.46 -1.88
N TYR A 161 15.41 -19.16 -2.95
CA TYR A 161 14.02 -19.48 -3.30
C TYR A 161 13.37 -20.40 -2.26
N ILE A 162 14.06 -21.48 -1.83
CA ILE A 162 13.53 -22.41 -0.82
C ILE A 162 13.22 -21.67 0.47
N VAL A 163 14.14 -20.84 0.97
CA VAL A 163 13.94 -20.04 2.20
C VAL A 163 12.76 -19.09 2.03
N SER A 164 12.63 -18.44 0.87
CA SER A 164 11.55 -17.50 0.57
C SER A 164 10.19 -18.17 0.55
N PHE A 165 10.05 -19.30 -0.13
CA PHE A 165 8.79 -20.05 -0.19
C PHE A 165 8.43 -20.66 1.16
N ALA A 166 9.40 -21.22 1.89
CA ALA A 166 9.18 -21.73 3.25
C ALA A 166 8.68 -20.62 4.17
N ALA A 167 9.32 -19.44 4.15
CA ALA A 167 8.86 -18.27 4.90
C ALA A 167 7.44 -17.86 4.49
N GLY A 168 7.17 -17.76 3.19
CA GLY A 168 5.84 -17.45 2.66
C GLY A 168 4.76 -18.42 3.12
N LEU A 169 5.03 -19.71 3.11
CA LEU A 169 4.10 -20.75 3.58
C LEU A 169 3.83 -20.64 5.09
N VAL A 170 4.86 -20.44 5.90
CA VAL A 170 4.71 -20.25 7.35
C VAL A 170 3.85 -19.01 7.64
N ILE A 171 4.13 -17.90 6.96
CA ILE A 171 3.37 -16.65 7.06
C ILE A 171 1.91 -16.89 6.65
N LEU A 172 1.66 -17.59 5.55
CA LEU A 172 0.31 -17.92 5.10
C LEU A 172 -0.42 -18.78 6.13
N CYS A 173 0.18 -19.84 6.63
CA CYS A 173 -0.43 -20.74 7.62
C CYS A 173 -0.83 -20.00 8.91
N ILE A 174 0.04 -19.13 9.42
CA ILE A 174 -0.25 -18.33 10.61
C ILE A 174 -1.42 -17.37 10.32
N ASN A 175 -1.40 -16.66 9.18
CA ASN A 175 -2.48 -15.74 8.82
C ASN A 175 -3.81 -16.48 8.58
N MET A 176 -3.78 -17.65 7.95
CA MET A 176 -4.97 -18.50 7.82
C MET A 176 -5.55 -18.88 9.18
N PHE A 177 -4.70 -19.29 10.13
CA PHE A 177 -5.13 -19.62 11.49
C PHE A 177 -5.82 -18.42 12.15
N VAL A 178 -5.22 -17.23 12.06
CA VAL A 178 -5.75 -16.00 12.65
C VAL A 178 -7.07 -15.59 11.99
N VAL A 179 -7.12 -15.53 10.66
CA VAL A 179 -8.29 -15.10 9.88
C VAL A 179 -9.46 -16.09 10.00
N PHE A 180 -9.18 -17.40 9.99
CA PHE A 180 -10.23 -18.42 10.09
C PHE A 180 -10.88 -18.47 11.48
N ASN A 181 -10.19 -18.00 12.50
CA ASN A 181 -10.77 -17.82 13.83
C ASN A 181 -11.62 -16.54 13.95
N TYR A 182 -11.36 -15.52 13.13
CA TYR A 182 -12.14 -14.27 13.11
C TYR A 182 -13.64 -14.53 12.87
N GLY A 183 -14.00 -15.51 12.04
CA GLY A 183 -15.37 -15.91 11.75
C GLY A 183 -16.10 -16.67 12.88
N ARG A 184 -15.40 -17.05 13.96
CA ARG A 184 -15.96 -17.88 15.08
C ARG A 184 -16.63 -17.08 16.19
N GLY A 185 -16.86 -15.76 16.02
CA GLY A 185 -17.55 -14.92 16.99
C GLY A 185 -16.63 -14.18 17.97
N GLY A 186 -17.16 -13.81 19.14
CA GLY A 186 -16.53 -12.84 20.04
C GLY A 186 -15.11 -13.16 20.52
N ILE A 187 -14.77 -14.44 20.74
CA ILE A 187 -13.41 -14.86 21.15
C ILE A 187 -12.45 -14.71 19.95
N GLY A 188 -12.86 -15.17 18.77
CA GLY A 188 -12.03 -15.06 17.57
C GLY A 188 -11.74 -13.60 17.19
N ILE A 189 -12.71 -12.70 17.37
CA ILE A 189 -12.51 -11.27 17.14
C ILE A 189 -11.48 -10.70 18.13
N ARG A 190 -11.54 -11.07 19.41
CA ARG A 190 -10.59 -10.60 20.43
C ARG A 190 -9.16 -11.08 20.14
N ILE A 191 -8.99 -12.35 19.74
CA ILE A 191 -7.68 -12.91 19.37
C ILE A 191 -7.11 -12.12 18.18
N TYR A 192 -7.95 -11.85 17.17
CA TYR A 192 -7.55 -11.09 15.99
C TYR A 192 -7.16 -9.64 16.33
N GLU A 193 -7.97 -8.92 17.10
CA GLU A 193 -7.67 -7.56 17.54
C GLU A 193 -6.40 -7.50 18.40
N TRP A 194 -6.19 -8.49 19.27
CA TRP A 194 -4.98 -8.57 20.09
C TRP A 194 -3.74 -8.81 19.22
N PHE A 195 -3.84 -9.73 18.26
CA PHE A 195 -2.77 -9.98 17.29
C PHE A 195 -2.37 -8.70 16.55
N LEU A 196 -3.35 -7.94 16.02
CA LEU A 196 -3.07 -6.68 15.33
C LEU A 196 -2.40 -5.64 16.24
N ARG A 197 -2.85 -5.51 17.49
CA ARG A 197 -2.24 -4.60 18.47
C ARG A 197 -0.79 -4.97 18.77
N CYS A 198 -0.50 -6.25 18.91
CA CYS A 198 0.87 -6.73 19.11
C CYS A 198 1.76 -6.42 17.91
N MET A 199 1.27 -6.64 16.68
CA MET A 199 2.02 -6.34 15.46
C MET A 199 2.32 -4.85 15.33
N ILE A 200 1.32 -3.98 15.52
CA ILE A 200 1.48 -2.52 15.49
C ILE A 200 2.44 -2.06 16.60
N GLY A 201 2.31 -2.62 17.80
CA GLY A 201 3.20 -2.32 18.92
C GLY A 201 4.64 -2.71 18.64
N LEU A 202 4.86 -3.89 18.07
CA LEU A 202 6.20 -4.37 17.67
C LEU A 202 6.85 -3.40 16.66
N VAL A 203 6.11 -3.03 15.63
CA VAL A 203 6.57 -2.07 14.61
C VAL A 203 6.95 -0.73 15.24
N PHE A 204 6.06 -0.18 16.07
CA PHE A 204 6.30 1.10 16.75
C PHE A 204 7.58 1.05 17.60
N LEU A 205 7.73 0.02 18.43
CA LEU A 205 8.90 -0.14 19.29
C LEU A 205 10.19 -0.30 18.49
N THR A 206 10.15 -1.05 17.39
CA THR A 206 11.29 -1.23 16.49
C THR A 206 11.80 0.11 15.96
N PHE A 207 10.95 0.88 15.33
CA PHE A 207 11.37 2.13 14.71
C PHE A 207 11.60 3.26 15.71
N LEU A 208 10.92 3.24 16.85
CA LEU A 208 11.23 4.13 17.98
C LEU A 208 12.67 3.88 18.49
N MET A 209 13.08 2.62 18.60
CA MET A 209 14.44 2.28 18.98
C MET A 209 15.47 2.81 17.98
N VAL A 210 15.21 2.73 16.66
CA VAL A 210 16.09 3.33 15.63
C VAL A 210 16.31 4.82 15.90
N VAL A 211 15.23 5.55 16.16
CA VAL A 211 15.29 7.01 16.39
C VAL A 211 16.00 7.33 17.71
N ILE A 212 15.72 6.59 18.79
CA ILE A 212 16.37 6.81 20.09
C ILE A 212 17.88 6.60 19.99
N LEU A 213 18.33 5.54 19.32
CA LEU A 213 19.76 5.23 19.17
C LEU A 213 20.51 6.28 18.34
N ASN A 214 19.82 6.97 17.45
CA ASN A 214 20.39 8.01 16.60
C ASN A 214 19.94 9.42 17.00
N PHE A 215 19.40 9.61 18.20
CA PHE A 215 18.80 10.88 18.65
C PHE A 215 19.71 12.09 18.46
N ASN A 216 21.01 11.94 18.73
CA ASN A 216 22.02 13.00 18.61
C ASN A 216 22.34 13.40 17.16
N LYS A 217 21.92 12.59 16.18
CA LYS A 217 22.13 12.86 14.75
C LYS A 217 20.95 13.57 14.11
N ILE A 218 19.86 13.81 14.86
CA ILE A 218 18.65 14.41 14.33
C ILE A 218 18.85 15.92 14.16
N GLU A 219 18.68 16.38 12.93
CA GLU A 219 18.65 17.81 12.61
C GLU A 219 17.23 18.35 12.80
N TRP A 220 16.92 18.80 14.02
CA TRP A 220 15.56 19.16 14.44
C TRP A 220 14.92 20.22 13.56
N LEU A 221 15.69 21.24 13.13
CA LEU A 221 15.19 22.31 12.28
C LEU A 221 14.81 21.78 10.88
N GLU A 222 15.66 20.93 10.29
CA GLU A 222 15.39 20.33 8.98
C GLU A 222 14.21 19.34 9.04
N MET A 223 14.09 18.61 10.14
CA MET A 223 12.93 17.77 10.40
C MET A 223 11.62 18.60 10.48
N LEU A 224 11.61 19.72 11.17
CA LEU A 224 10.45 20.62 11.23
C LEU A 224 10.11 21.21 9.86
N LYS A 225 11.10 21.63 9.08
CA LYS A 225 10.90 22.06 7.68
C LYS A 225 10.29 20.93 6.85
N GLY A 226 10.74 19.70 7.06
CA GLY A 226 10.20 18.51 6.40
C GLY A 226 8.71 18.29 6.69
N PHE A 227 8.29 18.41 7.95
CA PHE A 227 6.87 18.28 8.32
C PHE A 227 5.98 19.40 7.78
N THR A 228 6.51 20.61 7.62
CA THR A 228 5.74 21.76 7.09
C THR A 228 5.65 21.77 5.56
N GLY A 229 6.34 20.86 4.87
CA GLY A 229 6.39 20.84 3.41
C GLY A 229 7.23 21.97 2.81
N TRP A 230 8.13 22.57 3.59
CA TRP A 230 8.99 23.68 3.15
C TRP A 230 9.70 23.40 1.84
N TYR A 231 10.22 22.18 1.70
CA TYR A 231 10.96 21.75 0.50
C TYR A 231 10.10 21.49 -0.74
N ALA A 232 8.78 21.48 -0.60
CA ALA A 232 7.88 21.35 -1.74
C ALA A 232 7.49 22.70 -2.36
N LEU A 233 7.83 23.83 -1.71
CA LEU A 233 7.40 25.16 -2.13
C LEU A 233 8.04 25.66 -3.42
N ASP A 234 9.26 25.21 -3.72
CA ASP A 234 9.97 25.56 -4.95
C ASP A 234 9.58 24.69 -6.15
N GLY A 235 8.81 23.62 -5.93
CA GLY A 235 8.33 22.71 -6.95
C GLY A 235 9.37 21.73 -7.51
N THR A 236 10.64 21.79 -7.10
CA THR A 236 11.72 20.95 -7.65
C THR A 236 11.49 19.46 -7.42
N LEU A 237 10.87 19.08 -6.30
CA LEU A 237 10.52 17.69 -5.98
C LEU A 237 9.54 17.05 -6.97
N PHE A 238 8.82 17.84 -7.77
CA PHE A 238 7.84 17.34 -8.73
C PHE A 238 8.41 17.18 -10.15
N ASN A 239 9.66 17.54 -10.39
CA ASN A 239 10.28 17.49 -11.72
C ASN A 239 10.73 16.08 -12.11
N ASP A 240 11.10 15.25 -11.14
CA ASP A 240 11.55 13.88 -11.40
C ASP A 240 10.37 12.88 -11.33
N PRO A 241 10.11 12.10 -12.41
CA PRO A 241 9.03 11.12 -12.44
C PRO A 241 9.14 10.01 -11.37
N ALA A 242 10.36 9.64 -10.95
CA ALA A 242 10.55 8.63 -9.91
C ALA A 242 10.14 9.18 -8.55
N THR A 243 10.48 10.44 -8.25
CA THR A 243 10.05 11.16 -7.04
C THR A 243 8.53 11.29 -6.99
N VAL A 244 7.90 11.68 -8.09
CA VAL A 244 6.44 11.74 -8.19
C VAL A 244 5.82 10.36 -7.96
N THR A 245 6.40 9.29 -8.54
CA THR A 245 5.93 7.92 -8.32
C THR A 245 6.06 7.51 -6.86
N LEU A 246 7.15 7.87 -6.18
CA LEU A 246 7.34 7.64 -4.75
C LEU A 246 6.27 8.36 -3.93
N MET A 247 6.03 9.65 -4.18
CA MET A 247 4.99 10.43 -3.48
C MET A 247 3.59 9.84 -3.71
N LEU A 248 3.25 9.45 -4.94
CA LEU A 248 1.99 8.76 -5.25
C LEU A 248 1.92 7.39 -4.59
N GLY A 249 3.04 6.69 -4.47
CA GLY A 249 3.17 5.45 -3.69
C GLY A 249 2.88 5.68 -2.20
N MET A 250 3.41 6.76 -1.61
CA MET A 250 3.14 7.17 -0.23
C MET A 250 1.64 7.48 -0.03
N LEU A 251 1.02 8.21 -0.96
CA LEU A 251 -0.42 8.51 -0.96
C LEU A 251 -1.27 7.23 -1.05
N GLY A 252 -0.95 6.35 -1.99
CA GLY A 252 -1.67 5.08 -2.18
C GLY A 252 -1.50 4.07 -1.05
N ALA A 253 -0.38 4.17 -0.31
CA ALA A 253 -0.12 3.34 0.86
C ALA A 253 -0.91 3.79 2.10
N ALA A 254 -1.26 5.07 2.21
CA ALA A 254 -1.97 5.61 3.35
C ALA A 254 -3.40 5.10 3.45
N VAL A 255 -4.14 5.08 2.33
CA VAL A 255 -5.51 4.55 2.28
C VAL A 255 -5.77 3.87 0.95
N GLY A 256 -6.17 2.61 0.99
CA GLY A 256 -6.57 1.83 -0.17
C GLY A 256 -8.09 1.72 -0.33
N ILE A 257 -8.56 1.46 -1.54
CA ILE A 257 -9.99 1.23 -1.83
C ILE A 257 -10.55 0.05 -1.04
N ASN A 258 -9.77 -0.98 -0.82
CA ASN A 258 -10.11 -2.17 -0.04
C ASN A 258 -10.41 -1.85 1.43
N MET A 259 -9.71 -0.89 2.01
CA MET A 259 -9.95 -0.43 3.37
C MET A 259 -11.34 0.20 3.50
N THR A 260 -11.77 0.95 2.48
CA THR A 260 -13.09 1.62 2.48
C THR A 260 -14.24 0.64 2.43
N PHE A 261 -14.05 -0.55 1.87
CA PHE A 261 -15.06 -1.60 1.90
C PHE A 261 -15.12 -2.30 3.27
N MET A 262 -13.97 -2.57 3.87
CA MET A 262 -13.88 -3.28 5.14
C MET A 262 -14.42 -2.48 6.32
N TYR A 263 -14.19 -1.16 6.33
CA TYR A 263 -14.52 -0.28 7.44
C TYR A 263 -16.02 -0.26 7.81
N PRO A 264 -16.97 -0.07 6.87
CA PRO A 264 -18.40 -0.09 7.18
C PRO A 264 -18.85 -1.39 7.83
N TYR A 265 -18.37 -2.52 7.36
CA TYR A 265 -18.73 -3.83 7.93
C TYR A 265 -18.17 -4.02 9.34
N SER A 266 -16.99 -3.46 9.62
CA SER A 266 -16.45 -3.48 10.98
C SER A 266 -17.23 -2.61 11.95
N LEU A 267 -17.76 -1.46 11.50
CA LEU A 267 -18.68 -0.61 12.28
C LEU A 267 -19.98 -1.35 12.61
N LEU A 268 -20.61 -1.97 11.60
CA LEU A 268 -21.85 -2.72 11.77
C LEU A 268 -21.66 -3.96 12.67
N LYS A 269 -20.51 -4.63 12.57
CA LYS A 269 -20.18 -5.79 13.40
C LYS A 269 -20.00 -5.43 14.88
N LYS A 270 -19.58 -4.21 15.19
CA LYS A 270 -19.55 -3.64 16.54
C LYS A 270 -20.93 -3.13 17.00
N ASN A 271 -21.95 -3.26 16.16
CA ASN A 271 -23.31 -2.75 16.40
C ASN A 271 -23.37 -1.23 16.67
N TRP A 272 -22.43 -0.47 16.10
CA TRP A 272 -22.41 0.98 16.22
C TRP A 272 -23.54 1.61 15.39
N GLY A 273 -24.10 2.74 15.88
CA GLY A 273 -25.12 3.53 15.24
C GLY A 273 -24.83 5.01 15.26
N SER A 274 -25.84 5.83 15.00
CA SER A 274 -25.71 7.29 14.91
C SER A 274 -25.13 7.94 16.18
N GLU A 275 -25.35 7.34 17.33
CA GLU A 275 -24.81 7.73 18.64
C GLU A 275 -23.28 7.57 18.72
N HIS A 276 -22.69 6.69 17.91
CA HIS A 276 -21.26 6.39 17.89
C HIS A 276 -20.44 7.23 16.89
N LYS A 277 -21.05 8.18 16.17
CA LYS A 277 -20.33 9.00 15.15
C LYS A 277 -19.12 9.74 15.70
N THR A 278 -19.22 10.25 16.93
CA THR A 278 -18.07 10.91 17.59
C THR A 278 -17.00 9.90 17.96
N LEU A 279 -17.38 8.74 18.50
CA LEU A 279 -16.47 7.65 18.78
C LEU A 279 -15.75 7.18 17.51
N ALA A 280 -16.45 7.02 16.38
CA ALA A 280 -15.85 6.61 15.11
C ALA A 280 -14.76 7.59 14.62
N LYS A 281 -14.96 8.90 14.80
CA LYS A 281 -13.94 9.91 14.48
C LYS A 281 -12.71 9.79 15.39
N TRP A 282 -12.91 9.58 16.68
CA TRP A 282 -11.83 9.37 17.64
C TRP A 282 -11.10 8.05 17.40
N ASP A 283 -11.84 7.00 17.06
CA ASP A 283 -11.28 5.70 16.69
C ASP A 283 -10.32 5.85 15.49
N LEU A 284 -10.74 6.52 14.42
CA LEU A 284 -9.88 6.79 13.25
C LEU A 284 -8.66 7.64 13.61
N ALA A 285 -8.82 8.67 14.45
CA ALA A 285 -7.71 9.51 14.86
C ALA A 285 -6.67 8.75 15.69
N MET A 286 -7.14 8.01 16.71
CA MET A 286 -6.26 7.36 17.69
C MET A 286 -5.68 6.04 17.22
N THR A 287 -6.39 5.30 16.37
CA THR A 287 -5.93 3.97 15.95
C THR A 287 -5.37 3.96 14.53
N MET A 288 -5.63 4.99 13.71
CA MET A 288 -5.18 5.04 12.33
C MET A 288 -4.27 6.26 12.07
N PHE A 289 -4.74 7.51 12.27
CA PHE A 289 -3.97 8.69 11.93
C PHE A 289 -2.68 8.81 12.74
N ILE A 290 -2.79 8.76 14.07
CA ILE A 290 -1.61 8.92 14.94
C ILE A 290 -0.61 7.78 14.75
N PRO A 291 -0.96 6.49 14.84
CA PRO A 291 0.00 5.41 14.64
C PRO A 291 0.66 5.45 13.27
N PHE A 292 -0.10 5.68 12.21
CA PHE A 292 0.45 5.78 10.86
C PHE A 292 1.45 6.92 10.73
N THR A 293 1.05 8.14 11.11
CA THR A 293 1.93 9.31 11.00
C THR A 293 3.20 9.13 11.82
N VAL A 294 3.08 8.65 13.06
CA VAL A 294 4.23 8.46 13.95
C VAL A 294 5.16 7.37 13.41
N ILE A 295 4.64 6.19 13.07
CA ILE A 295 5.47 5.07 12.63
C ILE A 295 6.17 5.40 11.31
N THR A 296 5.46 5.94 10.31
CA THR A 296 6.06 6.29 9.03
C THR A 296 7.10 7.40 9.15
N SER A 297 6.85 8.38 10.03
CA SER A 297 7.84 9.43 10.33
C SER A 297 9.07 8.87 11.04
N LEU A 298 8.90 7.96 12.01
CA LEU A 298 10.03 7.29 12.68
C LEU A 298 10.89 6.50 11.68
N ILE A 299 10.25 5.81 10.72
CA ILE A 299 10.98 5.10 9.65
C ILE A 299 11.79 6.08 8.82
N MET A 300 11.17 7.17 8.33
CA MET A 300 11.84 8.16 7.49
C MET A 300 13.00 8.84 8.24
N ILE A 301 12.78 9.29 9.47
CA ILE A 301 13.81 9.90 10.33
C ILE A 301 14.95 8.90 10.57
N GLY A 302 14.62 7.66 10.93
CA GLY A 302 15.61 6.60 11.14
C GLY A 302 16.48 6.37 9.90
N MET A 303 15.88 6.29 8.72
CA MET A 303 16.63 6.15 7.46
C MET A 303 17.51 7.36 7.15
N THR A 304 17.05 8.58 7.47
CA THR A 304 17.80 9.81 7.27
C THR A 304 19.08 9.83 8.12
N VAL A 305 18.96 9.51 9.42
CA VAL A 305 20.10 9.60 10.38
C VAL A 305 21.02 8.37 10.34
N SER A 306 20.67 7.33 9.60
CA SER A 306 21.45 6.08 9.49
C SER A 306 22.71 6.20 8.63
N GLY A 307 22.87 7.31 7.91
CA GLY A 307 23.94 7.48 6.93
C GLY A 307 23.67 6.83 5.57
N ILE A 308 22.46 6.29 5.34
CA ILE A 308 22.03 5.79 4.02
C ILE A 308 21.64 6.95 3.11
N TYR A 309 21.09 8.01 3.67
CA TYR A 309 20.85 9.27 2.97
C TYR A 309 22.17 9.99 2.72
N ASP A 310 22.46 10.32 1.45
CA ASP A 310 23.72 10.90 1.00
C ASP A 310 23.58 12.34 0.46
N GLY A 311 22.39 12.92 0.56
CA GLY A 311 22.10 14.27 0.05
C GLY A 311 21.90 14.35 -1.47
N SER A 312 21.93 13.23 -2.21
CA SER A 312 21.81 13.23 -3.67
C SER A 312 20.40 13.56 -4.18
N ASP A 313 19.37 13.40 -3.33
CA ASP A 313 17.95 13.57 -3.67
C ASP A 313 17.50 12.71 -4.88
N VAL A 314 18.13 11.56 -5.06
CA VAL A 314 17.79 10.59 -6.09
C VAL A 314 17.08 9.38 -5.47
N VAL A 315 16.01 8.91 -6.11
CA VAL A 315 15.24 7.77 -5.62
C VAL A 315 16.06 6.49 -5.59
N LYS A 316 16.28 5.95 -4.40
CA LYS A 316 17.05 4.72 -4.16
C LYS A 316 16.15 3.50 -4.24
N THR A 317 16.01 2.92 -5.41
CA THR A 317 15.12 1.77 -5.67
C THR A 317 15.67 0.42 -5.19
N GLY A 318 16.99 0.30 -5.03
CA GLY A 318 17.69 -0.96 -4.75
C GLY A 318 17.89 -1.30 -3.26
N ILE A 319 17.35 -0.52 -2.32
CA ILE A 319 17.53 -0.76 -0.89
C ILE A 319 16.88 -2.10 -0.50
N ASN A 320 17.62 -2.93 0.22
CA ASN A 320 17.13 -4.19 0.79
C ASN A 320 16.99 -4.11 2.34
N PRO A 321 16.24 -5.06 2.98
CA PRO A 321 16.04 -5.03 4.43
C PRO A 321 17.31 -5.11 5.25
N LEU A 322 18.34 -5.82 4.79
CA LEU A 322 19.64 -5.90 5.48
C LEU A 322 20.38 -4.56 5.46
N GLN A 323 20.37 -3.88 4.30
CA GLN A 323 20.95 -2.54 4.21
C GLN A 323 20.20 -1.53 5.10
N ALA A 324 18.86 -1.59 5.09
CA ALA A 324 18.04 -0.73 5.93
C ALA A 324 18.24 -1.00 7.44
N ALA A 325 18.52 -2.24 7.83
CA ALA A 325 18.81 -2.60 9.21
C ALA A 325 20.11 -1.97 9.76
N LYS A 326 21.03 -1.55 8.88
CA LYS A 326 22.22 -0.77 9.27
C LYS A 326 21.87 0.54 9.99
N ALA A 327 20.65 1.04 9.82
CA ALA A 327 20.16 2.17 10.59
C ALA A 327 20.16 1.96 12.10
N LEU A 328 20.13 0.71 12.54
CA LEU A 328 20.20 0.30 13.95
C LEU A 328 21.62 -0.08 14.41
N GLU A 329 22.56 -0.24 13.49
CA GLU A 329 23.93 -0.59 13.84
C GLU A 329 24.62 0.59 14.51
N GLY A 330 25.34 0.32 15.58
CA GLY A 330 26.15 1.33 16.27
C GLY A 330 26.17 1.16 17.79
N GLY A 331 27.24 1.62 18.42
CA GLY A 331 27.40 1.52 19.87
C GLY A 331 27.42 0.07 20.36
N PHE A 332 26.40 -0.34 21.09
CA PHE A 332 26.30 -1.67 21.70
C PHE A 332 25.47 -2.67 20.87
N ILE A 333 24.92 -2.28 19.71
CA ILE A 333 24.05 -3.13 18.89
C ILE A 333 24.85 -3.75 17.77
N SER A 334 24.98 -5.09 17.79
CA SER A 334 25.59 -5.82 16.69
C SER A 334 24.68 -5.90 15.47
N GLN A 335 25.27 -6.15 14.29
CA GLN A 335 24.52 -6.33 13.04
C GLN A 335 23.41 -7.38 13.15
N GLN A 336 23.68 -8.50 13.87
CA GLN A 336 22.69 -9.56 14.06
C GLN A 336 21.45 -9.05 14.80
N VAL A 337 21.65 -8.34 15.91
CA VAL A 337 20.56 -7.80 16.72
C VAL A 337 19.82 -6.71 15.96
N ALA A 338 20.54 -5.81 15.28
CA ALA A 338 19.96 -4.77 14.44
C ALA A 338 19.05 -5.36 13.35
N THR A 339 19.55 -6.40 12.64
CA THR A 339 18.80 -7.07 11.58
C THR A 339 17.55 -7.76 12.12
N VAL A 340 17.65 -8.48 13.23
CA VAL A 340 16.48 -9.16 13.84
C VAL A 340 15.42 -8.16 14.27
N ILE A 341 15.80 -7.07 14.91
CA ILE A 341 14.86 -6.03 15.36
C ILE A 341 14.19 -5.38 14.17
N PHE A 342 14.96 -4.92 13.18
CA PHE A 342 14.42 -4.24 12.01
C PHE A 342 13.52 -5.15 11.17
N CYS A 343 14.00 -6.35 10.84
CA CYS A 343 13.24 -7.33 10.06
C CYS A 343 12.02 -7.84 10.82
N GLY A 344 12.11 -7.97 12.15
CA GLY A 344 10.96 -8.29 13.01
C GLY A 344 9.84 -7.24 12.88
N GLY A 345 10.19 -5.95 12.88
CA GLY A 345 9.25 -4.87 12.61
C GLY A 345 8.59 -4.97 11.22
N LEU A 346 9.40 -5.20 10.17
CA LEU A 346 8.88 -5.38 8.80
C LEU A 346 7.94 -6.60 8.70
N ILE A 347 8.31 -7.72 9.29
CA ILE A 347 7.47 -8.92 9.34
C ILE A 347 6.15 -8.60 10.07
N GLY A 348 6.19 -7.91 11.21
CA GLY A 348 4.99 -7.50 11.93
C GLY A 348 4.03 -6.66 11.08
N MET A 349 4.54 -5.70 10.29
CA MET A 349 3.74 -4.89 9.36
C MET A 349 3.06 -5.76 8.29
N THR A 350 3.82 -6.66 7.67
CA THR A 350 3.30 -7.52 6.61
C THR A 350 2.27 -8.52 7.10
N PHE A 351 2.46 -9.12 8.28
CA PHE A 351 1.50 -10.04 8.90
C PHE A 351 0.14 -9.39 9.13
N GLY A 352 0.11 -8.19 9.73
CA GLY A 352 -1.11 -7.45 9.98
C GLY A 352 -1.86 -7.16 8.67
N ALA A 353 -1.14 -6.69 7.65
CA ALA A 353 -1.72 -6.36 6.35
C ALA A 353 -2.26 -7.60 5.61
N ILE A 354 -1.51 -8.71 5.58
CA ILE A 354 -1.94 -9.97 4.95
C ILE A 354 -3.26 -10.44 5.56
N SER A 355 -3.34 -10.53 6.89
CA SER A 355 -4.56 -10.97 7.59
C SER A 355 -5.76 -10.06 7.31
N ALA A 356 -5.54 -8.75 7.25
CA ALA A 356 -6.59 -7.78 7.00
C ALA A 356 -7.11 -7.85 5.55
N HIS A 357 -6.24 -8.02 4.55
CA HIS A 357 -6.64 -8.20 3.15
C HIS A 357 -7.41 -9.52 2.93
N MET A 358 -6.97 -10.61 3.57
CA MET A 358 -7.70 -11.88 3.55
C MET A 358 -9.11 -11.72 4.13
N THR A 359 -9.21 -11.07 5.29
CA THR A 359 -10.49 -10.79 5.94
C THR A 359 -11.39 -9.93 5.04
N CYS A 360 -10.82 -8.91 4.39
CA CYS A 360 -11.52 -8.03 3.45
C CYS A 360 -12.13 -8.82 2.29
N CYS A 361 -11.36 -9.65 1.60
CA CYS A 361 -11.86 -10.48 0.50
C CYS A 361 -12.98 -11.43 0.95
N GLY A 362 -12.85 -12.01 2.16
CA GLY A 362 -13.89 -12.82 2.76
C GLY A 362 -15.22 -12.08 2.89
N PHE A 363 -15.22 -10.82 3.31
CA PHE A 363 -16.42 -9.99 3.39
C PHE A 363 -16.95 -9.55 2.03
N VAL A 364 -16.10 -8.97 1.20
CA VAL A 364 -16.49 -8.38 -0.10
C VAL A 364 -17.18 -9.41 -0.97
N MET A 365 -16.58 -10.59 -1.14
CA MET A 365 -17.11 -11.60 -2.04
C MET A 365 -18.44 -12.20 -1.53
N ASN A 366 -18.58 -12.40 -0.22
CA ASN A 366 -19.89 -12.80 0.33
C ASN A 366 -20.96 -11.74 0.03
N GLU A 367 -20.66 -10.46 0.17
CA GLU A 367 -21.60 -9.38 -0.11
C GLU A 367 -21.94 -9.27 -1.61
N MET A 368 -20.95 -9.30 -2.49
CA MET A 368 -21.17 -9.20 -3.94
C MET A 368 -22.10 -10.29 -4.47
N PHE A 369 -21.92 -11.52 -3.98
CA PHE A 369 -22.71 -12.67 -4.40
C PHE A 369 -24.01 -12.86 -3.62
N LYS A 370 -24.38 -11.95 -2.72
CA LYS A 370 -25.55 -12.10 -1.81
C LYS A 370 -25.57 -13.42 -1.03
N LEU A 371 -24.41 -13.93 -0.68
CA LEU A 371 -24.31 -15.19 0.04
C LEU A 371 -24.40 -14.94 1.54
N GLU A 372 -25.09 -15.84 2.23
CA GLU A 372 -25.02 -15.85 3.70
C GLU A 372 -23.57 -16.18 4.12
N PRO A 373 -22.99 -15.38 5.02
CA PRO A 373 -21.59 -15.53 5.42
C PRO A 373 -21.41 -16.76 6.32
N THR A 374 -21.46 -17.96 5.71
CA THR A 374 -21.13 -19.20 6.40
C THR A 374 -19.62 -19.29 6.64
N THR A 375 -19.21 -20.01 7.69
CA THR A 375 -17.79 -20.12 8.07
C THR A 375 -16.92 -20.64 6.92
N TRP A 376 -17.37 -21.62 6.14
CA TRP A 376 -16.59 -22.19 5.05
C TRP A 376 -16.48 -21.23 3.83
N ARG A 377 -17.56 -20.53 3.47
CA ARG A 377 -17.55 -19.53 2.38
C ARG A 377 -16.63 -18.37 2.70
N PHE A 378 -16.72 -17.85 3.93
CA PHE A 378 -15.82 -16.81 4.38
C PHE A 378 -14.35 -17.23 4.27
N ARG A 379 -14.02 -18.46 4.71
CA ARG A 379 -12.66 -19.00 4.61
C ARG A 379 -12.19 -19.14 3.17
N LEU A 380 -13.06 -19.67 2.29
CA LEU A 380 -12.74 -19.84 0.87
C LEU A 380 -12.42 -18.48 0.22
N PHE A 381 -13.29 -17.50 0.42
CA PHE A 381 -13.10 -16.16 -0.16
C PHE A 381 -11.94 -15.39 0.49
N ALA A 382 -11.66 -15.62 1.75
CA ALA A 382 -10.50 -15.04 2.40
C ALA A 382 -9.16 -15.56 1.83
N LEU A 383 -9.16 -16.72 1.16
CA LEU A 383 -7.97 -17.25 0.48
C LEU A 383 -7.73 -16.62 -0.89
N THR A 384 -8.69 -15.89 -1.47
CA THR A 384 -8.54 -15.28 -2.80
C THR A 384 -7.23 -14.51 -2.99
N PRO A 385 -6.79 -13.65 -2.05
CA PRO A 385 -5.54 -12.90 -2.23
C PRO A 385 -4.28 -13.73 -1.95
N SER A 386 -4.41 -14.99 -1.47
CA SER A 386 -3.25 -15.84 -1.11
C SER A 386 -2.36 -16.21 -2.30
N ILE A 387 -2.84 -16.04 -3.54
CA ILE A 387 -2.02 -16.11 -4.76
C ILE A 387 -0.82 -15.14 -4.68
N GLY A 388 -0.93 -14.08 -3.89
CA GLY A 388 0.15 -13.14 -3.62
C GLY A 388 1.38 -13.76 -2.94
N ILE A 389 1.32 -15.02 -2.46
CA ILE A 389 2.49 -15.77 -1.96
C ILE A 389 3.60 -15.83 -3.02
N PHE A 390 3.25 -15.85 -4.31
CA PHE A 390 4.23 -15.79 -5.39
C PHE A 390 5.02 -14.47 -5.41
N GLY A 391 4.62 -13.48 -4.62
CA GLY A 391 5.40 -12.26 -4.38
C GLY A 391 6.80 -12.52 -3.82
N VAL A 392 7.04 -13.68 -3.18
CA VAL A 392 8.35 -14.07 -2.64
C VAL A 392 9.44 -14.20 -3.70
N VAL A 393 9.08 -14.37 -5.00
CA VAL A 393 10.04 -14.48 -6.11
C VAL A 393 10.56 -13.13 -6.61
N PHE A 394 9.87 -12.02 -6.29
CA PHE A 394 10.28 -10.70 -6.75
C PHE A 394 11.47 -10.16 -5.95
N GLN A 395 12.47 -9.66 -6.67
CA GLN A 395 13.76 -9.25 -6.10
C GLN A 395 13.83 -7.75 -5.75
N LEU A 396 12.76 -7.00 -5.96
CA LEU A 396 12.68 -5.55 -5.71
C LEU A 396 12.16 -5.26 -4.30
N PRO A 397 13.02 -5.17 -3.28
CA PRO A 397 12.58 -5.27 -1.89
C PRO A 397 11.64 -4.14 -1.47
N PHE A 398 12.05 -2.88 -1.57
CA PHE A 398 11.22 -1.75 -1.16
C PHE A 398 10.54 -1.01 -2.30
N TRP A 399 11.08 -1.05 -3.52
CA TRP A 399 10.46 -0.37 -4.66
C TRP A 399 9.20 -1.06 -5.17
N PHE A 400 9.11 -2.38 -5.09
CA PHE A 400 7.93 -3.12 -5.53
C PHE A 400 6.66 -2.75 -4.74
N PRO A 401 6.66 -2.68 -3.39
CA PRO A 401 5.54 -2.13 -2.64
C PRO A 401 5.17 -0.69 -3.00
N VAL A 402 6.15 0.19 -3.24
CA VAL A 402 5.90 1.58 -3.70
C VAL A 402 5.15 1.58 -5.03
N ALA A 403 5.63 0.78 -5.98
CA ALA A 403 5.00 0.65 -7.29
C ALA A 403 3.58 0.08 -7.22
N ALA A 404 3.35 -0.94 -6.38
CA ALA A 404 2.03 -1.52 -6.14
C ALA A 404 1.06 -0.49 -5.51
N SER A 405 1.55 0.32 -4.55
CA SER A 405 0.77 1.41 -3.94
C SER A 405 0.31 2.43 -4.98
N ALA A 406 1.22 2.85 -5.84
CA ALA A 406 0.92 3.82 -6.89
C ALA A 406 -0.10 3.27 -7.91
N VAL A 407 -0.07 1.97 -8.19
CA VAL A 407 -1.12 1.32 -9.01
C VAL A 407 -2.45 1.30 -8.27
N CYS A 408 -2.48 0.89 -7.00
CA CYS A 408 -3.72 0.84 -6.22
C CYS A 408 -4.36 2.21 -6.02
N LEU A 409 -3.57 3.30 -6.01
CA LEU A 409 -4.08 4.68 -5.97
C LEU A 409 -5.05 4.97 -7.13
N THR A 410 -4.86 4.34 -8.30
CA THR A 410 -5.71 4.58 -9.48
C THR A 410 -7.18 4.20 -9.26
N MET A 411 -7.47 3.37 -8.28
CA MET A 411 -8.83 2.92 -7.96
C MET A 411 -9.54 3.84 -6.95
N LEU A 412 -8.81 4.70 -6.23
CA LEU A 412 -9.36 5.57 -5.18
C LEU A 412 -10.39 6.60 -5.67
N PRO A 413 -10.26 7.23 -6.85
CA PRO A 413 -11.25 8.19 -7.33
C PRO A 413 -12.68 7.63 -7.36
N ILE A 414 -12.84 6.32 -7.62
CA ILE A 414 -14.14 5.64 -7.63
C ILE A 414 -14.79 5.73 -6.23
N ALA A 415 -14.02 5.43 -5.19
CA ALA A 415 -14.49 5.46 -3.80
C ALA A 415 -14.78 6.90 -3.35
N TYR A 416 -13.90 7.86 -3.64
CA TYR A 416 -14.12 9.27 -3.33
C TYR A 416 -15.39 9.79 -3.98
N LEU A 417 -15.58 9.55 -5.28
CA LEU A 417 -16.78 10.01 -5.99
C LEU A 417 -18.06 9.40 -5.41
N LEU A 418 -18.05 8.09 -5.17
CA LEU A 418 -19.18 7.36 -4.58
C LEU A 418 -19.57 7.97 -3.23
N PHE A 419 -18.60 8.14 -2.33
CA PHE A 419 -18.91 8.62 -0.98
C PHE A 419 -19.22 10.11 -0.94
N LEU A 420 -18.67 10.93 -1.83
CA LEU A 420 -19.05 12.33 -1.99
C LEU A 420 -20.53 12.46 -2.34
N ILE A 421 -20.99 11.68 -3.32
CA ILE A 421 -22.39 11.68 -3.74
C ILE A 421 -23.29 11.24 -2.58
N LEU A 422 -23.01 10.07 -1.98
CA LEU A 422 -23.84 9.50 -0.92
C LEU A 422 -23.88 10.36 0.35
N ASN A 423 -22.75 10.94 0.76
CA ASN A 423 -22.67 11.79 1.97
C ASN A 423 -23.38 13.14 1.81
N ASN A 424 -23.68 13.56 0.58
CA ASN A 424 -24.43 14.78 0.30
C ASN A 424 -25.90 14.53 -0.06
N ARG A 425 -26.35 13.26 -0.09
CA ARG A 425 -27.70 12.91 -0.52
C ARG A 425 -28.68 12.90 0.65
N ARG A 426 -29.46 13.98 0.75
CA ARG A 426 -30.42 14.16 1.85
C ARG A 426 -31.52 13.09 1.86
N SER A 427 -31.97 12.60 0.70
CA SER A 427 -32.95 11.51 0.61
C SER A 427 -32.46 10.20 1.20
N TYR A 428 -31.14 10.01 1.34
CA TYR A 428 -30.53 8.80 1.85
C TYR A 428 -30.11 8.89 3.32
N ILE A 429 -29.45 9.96 3.71
CA ILE A 429 -28.93 10.13 5.08
C ILE A 429 -29.68 11.20 5.89
N GLY A 430 -30.77 11.76 5.35
CA GLY A 430 -31.61 12.71 6.06
C GLY A 430 -30.85 13.94 6.57
N ASP A 431 -31.07 14.27 7.83
CA ASP A 431 -30.42 15.40 8.52
C ASP A 431 -28.94 15.16 8.86
N ALA A 432 -28.42 13.95 8.65
CA ALA A 432 -27.00 13.66 8.80
C ALA A 432 -26.13 14.32 7.69
N VAL A 433 -26.74 14.83 6.64
CA VAL A 433 -26.10 15.79 5.73
C VAL A 433 -25.75 17.04 6.54
N GLY A 434 -24.47 17.28 6.77
CA GLY A 434 -23.99 18.43 7.57
C GLY A 434 -24.61 19.75 7.13
N LYS A 435 -24.68 20.74 8.03
CA LYS A 435 -25.25 22.07 7.77
C LYS A 435 -24.18 23.17 7.90
N GLY A 436 -24.38 24.28 7.22
CA GLY A 436 -23.55 25.47 7.32
C GLY A 436 -22.13 25.29 6.83
N TRP A 437 -21.22 26.14 7.31
CA TRP A 437 -19.83 26.21 6.88
C TRP A 437 -19.03 24.91 7.06
N LYS A 438 -19.35 24.12 8.10
CA LYS A 438 -18.68 22.84 8.37
C LYS A 438 -18.88 21.85 7.22
N ARG A 439 -20.08 21.81 6.63
CA ARG A 439 -20.35 21.00 5.43
C ARG A 439 -19.55 21.49 4.23
N VAL A 440 -19.49 22.80 4.04
CA VAL A 440 -18.76 23.40 2.90
C VAL A 440 -17.28 23.07 3.01
N VAL A 441 -16.66 23.29 4.17
CA VAL A 441 -15.23 22.97 4.40
C VAL A 441 -14.98 21.46 4.20
N PHE A 442 -15.83 20.61 4.77
CA PHE A 442 -15.70 19.16 4.60
C PHE A 442 -15.74 18.77 3.11
N ASN A 443 -16.69 19.28 2.36
CA ASN A 443 -16.83 18.97 0.94
C ASN A 443 -15.67 19.54 0.12
N ILE A 444 -15.16 20.73 0.42
CA ILE A 444 -13.96 21.30 -0.23
C ILE A 444 -12.76 20.36 -0.02
N LEU A 445 -12.47 19.98 1.23
CA LEU A 445 -11.37 19.06 1.54
C LEU A 445 -11.56 17.71 0.84
N PHE A 446 -12.79 17.22 0.78
CA PHE A 446 -13.11 15.96 0.12
C PHE A 446 -12.91 16.05 -1.41
N VAL A 447 -13.29 17.16 -2.02
CA VAL A 447 -13.06 17.42 -3.46
C VAL A 447 -11.57 17.56 -3.74
N ILE A 448 -10.81 18.24 -2.88
CA ILE A 448 -9.34 18.30 -2.99
C ILE A 448 -8.75 16.88 -2.99
N ALA A 449 -9.18 16.03 -2.06
CA ALA A 449 -8.72 14.64 -1.98
C ALA A 449 -9.09 13.84 -3.25
N LEU A 450 -10.33 14.01 -3.76
CA LEU A 450 -10.76 13.41 -5.02
C LEU A 450 -9.90 13.87 -6.20
N LEU A 451 -9.62 15.17 -6.30
CA LEU A 451 -8.79 15.72 -7.38
C LEU A 451 -7.36 15.21 -7.29
N MET A 452 -6.75 15.19 -6.10
CA MET A 452 -5.41 14.65 -5.89
C MET A 452 -5.34 13.17 -6.28
N ALA A 453 -6.31 12.35 -5.85
CA ALA A 453 -6.39 10.96 -6.23
C ALA A 453 -6.59 10.78 -7.75
N SER A 454 -7.40 11.61 -8.38
CA SER A 454 -7.69 11.57 -9.83
C SER A 454 -6.47 11.98 -10.66
N VAL A 455 -5.75 13.03 -10.25
CA VAL A 455 -4.50 13.46 -10.90
C VAL A 455 -3.44 12.38 -10.74
N GLY A 456 -3.28 11.83 -9.54
CA GLY A 456 -2.36 10.71 -9.29
C GLY A 456 -2.71 9.48 -10.13
N ALA A 457 -3.98 9.12 -10.24
CA ALA A 457 -4.47 8.04 -11.10
C ALA A 457 -4.14 8.30 -12.58
N TYR A 458 -4.40 9.52 -13.07
CA TYR A 458 -4.07 9.90 -14.44
C TYR A 458 -2.57 9.77 -14.73
N ILE A 459 -1.71 10.29 -13.85
CA ILE A 459 -0.25 10.20 -14.00
C ILE A 459 0.19 8.73 -14.08
N GLN A 460 -0.31 7.87 -13.19
CA GLN A 460 0.07 6.46 -13.16
C GLN A 460 -0.44 5.69 -14.39
N VAL A 461 -1.68 5.91 -14.81
CA VAL A 461 -2.24 5.28 -16.02
C VAL A 461 -1.49 5.73 -17.27
N LYS A 462 -1.20 7.03 -17.39
CA LYS A 462 -0.43 7.57 -18.51
C LYS A 462 0.98 6.96 -18.56
N ALA A 463 1.69 6.90 -17.43
CA ALA A 463 3.06 6.41 -17.38
C ALA A 463 3.17 4.89 -17.57
N ARG A 464 2.23 4.10 -17.05
CA ARG A 464 2.35 2.63 -17.00
C ARG A 464 1.52 1.88 -18.03
N ALA A 465 0.48 2.49 -18.59
CA ALA A 465 -0.37 1.86 -19.61
C ALA A 465 -0.28 2.59 -20.94
N VAL A 466 -0.60 3.89 -20.98
CA VAL A 466 -0.73 4.63 -22.24
C VAL A 466 0.62 4.80 -22.92
N GLN A 467 1.65 5.21 -22.19
CA GLN A 467 2.98 5.52 -22.75
C GLN A 467 3.71 4.28 -23.26
N PRO A 468 3.77 3.14 -22.55
CA PRO A 468 4.35 1.91 -23.07
C PRO A 468 3.64 1.38 -24.32
N ILE A 469 2.28 1.40 -24.33
CA ILE A 469 1.49 0.97 -25.49
C ILE A 469 1.79 1.89 -26.68
N ARG A 470 1.76 3.21 -26.48
CA ARG A 470 2.07 4.18 -27.54
C ARG A 470 3.47 3.99 -28.09
N ASN A 471 4.47 3.79 -27.23
CA ASN A 471 5.85 3.58 -27.65
C ASN A 471 5.99 2.26 -28.43
N SER A 472 5.38 1.17 -27.94
CA SER A 472 5.37 -0.12 -28.65
C SER A 472 4.73 -0.01 -30.04
N VAL A 473 3.58 0.68 -30.15
CA VAL A 473 2.92 0.91 -31.45
C VAL A 473 3.79 1.77 -32.37
N HIS A 474 4.39 2.83 -31.83
CA HIS A 474 5.27 3.72 -32.60
C HIS A 474 6.54 2.98 -33.06
N ASP A 475 7.16 2.17 -32.20
CA ASP A 475 8.35 1.39 -32.55
C ASP A 475 8.01 0.32 -33.59
N SER A 476 6.90 -0.41 -33.43
CA SER A 476 6.43 -1.37 -34.42
C SER A 476 6.13 -0.71 -35.78
N PHE A 477 5.51 0.49 -35.77
CA PHE A 477 5.25 1.24 -37.02
C PHE A 477 6.54 1.72 -37.66
N ARG A 478 7.50 2.23 -36.88
CA ARG A 478 8.80 2.66 -37.38
C ARG A 478 9.60 1.50 -37.98
N ASP A 479 9.58 0.34 -37.32
CA ASP A 479 10.29 -0.85 -37.81
C ASP A 479 9.62 -1.40 -39.09
N TYR A 480 8.27 -1.35 -39.18
CA TYR A 480 7.54 -1.68 -40.40
C TYR A 480 7.90 -0.74 -41.55
N VAL A 481 7.90 0.59 -41.33
CA VAL A 481 8.29 1.57 -42.36
C VAL A 481 9.75 1.38 -42.76
N ARG A 482 10.66 1.12 -41.81
CA ARG A 482 12.06 0.83 -42.12
C ARG A 482 12.19 -0.41 -42.99
N GLY A 483 11.46 -1.50 -42.68
CA GLY A 483 11.42 -2.70 -43.50
C GLY A 483 11.02 -2.43 -44.96
N ILE A 484 9.97 -1.62 -45.18
CA ILE A 484 9.53 -1.21 -46.53
C ILE A 484 10.61 -0.39 -47.25
N VAL A 485 11.25 0.54 -46.54
CA VAL A 485 12.31 1.39 -47.12
C VAL A 485 13.51 0.52 -47.49
N ASP A 486 13.93 -0.38 -46.62
CA ASP A 486 15.07 -1.28 -46.87
C ASP A 486 14.78 -2.24 -48.05
N GLU A 487 13.53 -2.73 -48.18
CA GLU A 487 13.08 -3.54 -49.31
C GLU A 487 13.13 -2.73 -50.61
N TYR A 488 12.60 -1.50 -50.60
CA TYR A 488 12.62 -0.59 -51.77
C TYR A 488 14.03 -0.20 -52.18
N VAL A 489 14.96 0.00 -51.22
CA VAL A 489 16.36 0.29 -51.50
C VAL A 489 17.04 -0.93 -52.14
N ARG A 490 16.82 -2.15 -51.64
CA ARG A 490 17.34 -3.39 -52.25
C ARG A 490 16.86 -3.56 -53.70
N GLU A 491 15.53 -3.44 -53.92
CA GLU A 491 14.97 -3.57 -55.26
C GLU A 491 15.58 -2.52 -56.22
N ARG A 492 15.93 -1.34 -55.72
CA ARG A 492 16.54 -0.28 -56.52
C ARG A 492 18.03 -0.54 -56.79
N ASP A 493 18.74 -1.08 -55.82
CA ASP A 493 20.17 -1.46 -55.98
C ASP A 493 20.28 -2.65 -56.93
N ASP A 494 19.35 -3.62 -56.91
CA ASP A 494 19.30 -4.73 -57.90
C ASP A 494 18.98 -4.26 -59.30
N LEU A 495 18.26 -3.12 -59.46
CA LEU A 495 17.97 -2.50 -60.76
C LEU A 495 19.13 -1.67 -61.33
N PHE A 496 20.07 -1.26 -60.49
CA PHE A 496 21.19 -0.40 -60.89
C PHE A 496 22.56 -1.09 -60.79
N LEU A 497 22.65 -2.37 -60.42
CA LEU A 497 23.87 -3.15 -60.61
C LEU A 497 24.00 -3.46 -62.12
N PRO A 498 25.03 -2.91 -62.82
CA PRO A 498 25.28 -3.28 -64.19
C PRO A 498 25.65 -4.79 -64.26
N ALA A 499 25.20 -5.46 -65.30
CA ALA A 499 25.50 -6.86 -65.60
C ALA A 499 27.01 -7.05 -65.92
N ALA A 500 27.86 -6.78 -64.95
CA ALA A 500 29.32 -6.83 -65.09
C ALA A 500 29.95 -7.48 -63.85
N GLU A 501 29.61 -8.73 -63.60
CA GLU A 501 30.47 -9.67 -62.84
C GLU A 501 29.93 -11.10 -62.96
N GLN A 502 29.69 -11.52 -64.21
CA GLN A 502 29.81 -12.93 -64.59
C GLN A 502 31.16 -13.10 -65.34
N VAL A 503 32.27 -12.86 -64.65
CA VAL A 503 33.56 -13.31 -65.13
C VAL A 503 33.94 -14.58 -64.41
N GLN A 504 33.96 -15.64 -65.21
CA GLN A 504 34.39 -16.99 -64.90
C GLN A 504 35.65 -17.03 -64.04
N GLU A 505 35.63 -17.85 -63.02
CA GLU A 505 36.85 -18.42 -62.44
C GLU A 505 37.63 -19.20 -63.49
N PRO A 506 38.93 -19.02 -63.65
CA PRO A 506 39.76 -19.97 -64.37
C PRO A 506 40.19 -21.12 -63.42
N VAL A 507 39.94 -22.31 -63.93
CA VAL A 507 40.36 -23.58 -63.38
C VAL A 507 41.86 -23.69 -63.25
N GLY A 508 42.32 -24.07 -62.07
CA GLY A 508 43.43 -24.93 -61.71
C GLY A 508 44.83 -24.61 -62.16
N THR A 509 45.77 -24.61 -61.23
CA THR A 509 46.88 -25.61 -61.23
C THR A 509 47.58 -25.60 -59.86
N ASP A 510 47.88 -26.80 -59.43
CA ASP A 510 48.61 -27.23 -58.25
C ASP A 510 50.01 -26.58 -58.09
N ALA A 511 50.39 -26.35 -56.85
CA ALA A 511 51.70 -26.73 -56.28
C ALA A 511 51.94 -26.15 -54.87
N GLU A 512 51.93 -27.02 -53.88
CA GLU A 512 52.75 -26.89 -52.66
C GLU A 512 54.27 -26.97 -53.00
N PRO A 513 55.33 -26.61 -52.21
CA PRO A 513 55.36 -26.80 -50.75
C PRO A 513 56.22 -25.81 -49.91
N ALA A 514 56.19 -26.10 -48.62
CA ALA A 514 57.32 -25.98 -47.64
C ALA A 514 57.48 -24.71 -46.80
N ALA A 515 57.28 -24.88 -45.50
CA ALA A 515 57.83 -24.09 -44.40
C ALA A 515 59.40 -24.08 -44.35
N PRO A 516 60.15 -23.24 -43.54
CA PRO A 516 60.08 -23.40 -42.09
C PRO A 516 60.16 -22.07 -41.25
N GLN A 517 59.89 -22.29 -40.01
CA GLN A 517 60.19 -21.38 -38.90
C GLN A 517 61.73 -21.04 -38.74
N PRO A 518 62.09 -20.01 -37.91
CA PRO A 518 62.02 -20.16 -36.47
C PRO A 518 61.07 -19.18 -35.74
#